data_fdd35633c48b1054023de8d71bc96468
#
_entry.id   fdd35633c48b1054023de8d71bc96468
#
_cell.length_a   1.000
_cell.length_b   1.000
_cell.length_c   1.000
_cell.angle_alpha   90.00
_cell.angle_beta   90.00
_cell.angle_gamma   90.00
#
_symmetry.space_group_name_H-M   'P 1'
#
loop_
_entity.id
_entity.type
_entity.pdbx_description
1 polymer ?
#
loop_
_entity_poly.entity_id
_entity_poly.type
_entity_poly.pdbx_seq_one_letter_code
_entity_poly.pdbx_strand_id
1 'polypeptide(L)'
;MKKPIPVTLAKKLVTLVMLVSLIGIGVTVFFSFHYANLIIEQRVMDQLTSQSSVRGDSLRNLLSSKIQQIQVIATDPMIQNLIKEFDVIEDDSAFATKISERRIAFLIEIQAFEATIGGLNDLENVEIVNAEGKRLFSLLNMRDKKEFLTDPVFVKGLHEPFAQIVQGKDGKRKLILATPIYDNPKDAPIGVAIVTSDTLFVDQILLNRLGLGETGESYLVNEDKMLISESRFVTDAAFRKKVDTVPVNLCFESGKNHSGLYHDYRGVMVFGSSNCMKDIGLVLLVEIDDTEVFEPVHELQEKILLLGAIITIAVGIVAYFLSKLISKPLIKLQHAARKIASGDLDVRTNIRTQDEIGQLSQSFDQMAEQIQDSLLKIKEREDVIKQQKDILLQFSQYSSNYCVCFVDIVGSTRLTSKLSDFQTTKFYSIVLNSLATVITQNGGVVVKNIGDSLLYYFPKTDSEEIGPFEEMLDCCMKVLDAKEKINQTLRDENLPEISYRISATFGPVRVAIIATSAIDDIFGSTVNACSKINSLAKPNTMVIGESLYEKIKMVKNYSFELITHYNIDAENKFAVYQVIPNK
;
A
#
# COMPACT_ATOMS: atom_id res chain seq x y z
N MET A 1 46.18 -9.67 34.28
CA MET A 1 44.95 -9.15 33.63
C MET A 1 45.11 -7.65 33.48
N LYS A 2 45.20 -7.14 32.25
CA LYS A 2 45.25 -5.69 31.98
C LYS A 2 43.88 -5.09 32.31
N LYS A 3 43.79 -4.15 33.26
CA LYS A 3 42.59 -3.37 33.52
C LYS A 3 42.11 -2.73 32.21
N PRO A 4 40.82 -2.86 31.82
CA PRO A 4 40.33 -2.20 30.64
C PRO A 4 40.55 -0.69 30.75
N ILE A 5 41.15 -0.09 29.73
CA ILE A 5 41.35 1.35 29.64
C ILE A 5 39.95 2.00 29.71
N PRO A 6 39.69 2.91 30.67
CA PRO A 6 38.36 3.49 30.80
C PRO A 6 38.04 4.29 29.54
N VAL A 7 36.99 3.86 28.84
CA VAL A 7 36.51 4.55 27.64
C VAL A 7 36.04 5.93 28.07
N THR A 8 36.67 6.97 27.55
CA THR A 8 36.33 8.37 27.88
C THR A 8 34.89 8.69 27.52
N LEU A 9 34.24 9.57 28.27
CA LEU A 9 32.84 10.02 28.01
C LEU A 9 32.67 10.44 26.54
N ALA A 10 33.67 11.12 25.99
CA ALA A 10 33.74 11.51 24.58
C ALA A 10 33.59 10.33 23.63
N LYS A 11 34.33 9.24 23.85
CA LYS A 11 34.22 8.05 23.00
C LYS A 11 32.88 7.37 23.15
N LYS A 12 32.32 7.30 24.37
CA LYS A 12 30.99 6.71 24.59
C LYS A 12 29.89 7.50 23.87
N LEU A 13 29.95 8.81 23.90
CA LEU A 13 28.97 9.69 23.27
C LEU A 13 29.03 9.58 21.74
N VAL A 14 30.26 9.62 21.18
CA VAL A 14 30.44 9.43 19.73
C VAL A 14 29.98 8.06 19.28
N THR A 15 30.37 6.99 20.00
CA THR A 15 29.91 5.63 19.64
C THR A 15 28.41 5.44 19.76
N LEU A 16 27.78 6.04 20.77
CA LEU A 16 26.32 5.98 20.94
C LEU A 16 25.60 6.69 19.78
N VAL A 17 26.02 7.92 19.44
CA VAL A 17 25.43 8.71 18.35
C VAL A 17 25.64 8.00 17.01
N MET A 18 26.83 7.47 16.76
CA MET A 18 27.13 6.69 15.55
C MET A 18 26.27 5.42 15.47
N LEU A 19 26.11 4.70 16.57
CA LEU A 19 25.31 3.47 16.61
C LEU A 19 23.83 3.76 16.37
N VAL A 20 23.28 4.80 17.00
CA VAL A 20 21.88 5.22 16.78
C VAL A 20 21.67 5.68 15.34
N SER A 21 22.63 6.46 14.78
CA SER A 21 22.58 6.90 13.39
C SER A 21 22.62 5.71 12.42
N LEU A 22 23.52 4.75 12.66
CA LEU A 22 23.67 3.55 11.83
C LEU A 22 22.43 2.65 11.87
N ILE A 23 21.84 2.47 13.06
CA ILE A 23 20.58 1.72 13.22
C ILE A 23 19.45 2.46 12.49
N GLY A 24 19.32 3.78 12.68
CA GLY A 24 18.30 4.59 12.02
C GLY A 24 18.39 4.51 10.50
N ILE A 25 19.61 4.66 9.95
CA ILE A 25 19.85 4.52 8.51
C ILE A 25 19.54 3.09 8.04
N GLY A 26 20.02 2.07 8.77
CA GLY A 26 19.78 0.67 8.43
C GLY A 26 18.30 0.31 8.39
N VAL A 27 17.54 0.77 9.38
CA VAL A 27 16.07 0.57 9.43
C VAL A 27 15.38 1.29 8.27
N THR A 28 15.77 2.54 8.01
CA THR A 28 15.19 3.32 6.90
C THR A 28 15.48 2.68 5.55
N VAL A 29 16.73 2.25 5.32
CA VAL A 29 17.12 1.55 4.08
C VAL A 29 16.34 0.24 3.93
N PHE A 30 16.25 -0.55 4.98
CA PHE A 30 15.54 -1.83 4.96
C PHE A 30 14.05 -1.64 4.60
N PHE A 31 13.36 -0.74 5.29
CA PHE A 31 11.95 -0.48 5.02
C PHE A 31 11.74 0.15 3.65
N SER A 32 12.58 1.11 3.26
CA SER A 32 12.50 1.75 1.95
C SER A 32 12.65 0.74 0.82
N PHE A 33 13.63 -0.16 0.92
CA PHE A 33 13.87 -1.21 -0.06
C PHE A 33 12.72 -2.23 -0.09
N HIS A 34 12.28 -2.69 1.08
CA HIS A 34 11.18 -3.64 1.17
C HIS A 34 9.87 -3.09 0.56
N TYR A 35 9.53 -1.85 0.90
CA TYR A 35 8.34 -1.19 0.33
C TYR A 35 8.50 -0.87 -1.16
N ALA A 36 9.69 -0.46 -1.60
CA ALA A 36 9.93 -0.19 -3.02
C ALA A 36 9.74 -1.45 -3.86
N ASN A 37 10.27 -2.59 -3.43
CA ASN A 37 10.09 -3.87 -4.13
C ASN A 37 8.59 -4.24 -4.23
N LEU A 38 7.86 -4.19 -3.12
CA LEU A 38 6.43 -4.52 -3.10
C LEU A 38 5.60 -3.61 -4.04
N ILE A 39 5.88 -2.31 -4.02
CA ILE A 39 5.15 -1.35 -4.84
C ILE A 39 5.47 -1.54 -6.33
N ILE A 40 6.74 -1.77 -6.66
CA ILE A 40 7.17 -1.97 -8.05
C ILE A 40 6.60 -3.28 -8.59
N GLU A 41 6.71 -4.37 -7.83
CA GLU A 41 6.12 -5.66 -8.20
C GLU A 41 4.62 -5.51 -8.49
N GLN A 42 3.87 -4.90 -7.57
CA GLN A 42 2.44 -4.70 -7.75
C GLN A 42 2.13 -3.83 -8.98
N ARG A 43 2.85 -2.71 -9.16
CA ARG A 43 2.63 -1.82 -10.31
C ARG A 43 2.94 -2.49 -11.65
N VAL A 44 4.04 -3.24 -11.72
CA VAL A 44 4.41 -3.96 -12.93
C VAL A 44 3.39 -5.04 -13.23
N MET A 45 2.93 -5.78 -12.22
CA MET A 45 1.89 -6.79 -12.40
C MET A 45 0.56 -6.20 -12.88
N ASP A 46 0.13 -5.08 -12.29
CA ASP A 46 -1.09 -4.38 -12.74
C ASP A 46 -0.93 -3.88 -14.18
N GLN A 47 0.24 -3.34 -14.52
CA GLN A 47 0.56 -2.87 -15.87
C GLN A 47 0.56 -4.01 -16.88
N LEU A 48 1.25 -5.12 -16.59
CA LEU A 48 1.30 -6.28 -17.48
C LEU A 48 -0.06 -6.93 -17.65
N THR A 49 -0.84 -7.01 -16.56
CA THR A 49 -2.22 -7.53 -16.60
C THR A 49 -3.12 -6.64 -17.47
N SER A 50 -3.01 -5.34 -17.34
CA SER A 50 -3.72 -4.39 -18.21
C SER A 50 -3.27 -4.53 -19.66
N GLN A 51 -1.96 -4.60 -19.92
CA GLN A 51 -1.42 -4.75 -21.27
C GLN A 51 -1.84 -6.07 -21.92
N SER A 52 -1.81 -7.18 -21.18
CA SER A 52 -2.23 -8.48 -21.69
C SER A 52 -3.72 -8.51 -22.01
N SER A 53 -4.55 -7.87 -21.16
CA SER A 53 -5.99 -7.75 -21.42
C SER A 53 -6.27 -6.90 -22.65
N VAL A 54 -5.72 -5.67 -22.71
CA VAL A 54 -5.97 -4.76 -23.85
C VAL A 54 -5.52 -5.35 -25.18
N ARG A 55 -4.35 -5.98 -25.22
CA ARG A 55 -3.83 -6.61 -26.43
C ARG A 55 -4.62 -7.87 -26.80
N GLY A 56 -4.98 -8.68 -25.79
CA GLY A 56 -5.81 -9.86 -25.99
C GLY A 56 -7.20 -9.50 -26.52
N ASP A 57 -7.83 -8.49 -25.95
CA ASP A 57 -9.14 -7.99 -26.41
C ASP A 57 -9.03 -7.38 -27.81
N SER A 58 -7.95 -6.64 -28.09
CA SER A 58 -7.68 -6.09 -29.42
C SER A 58 -7.53 -7.19 -30.46
N LEU A 59 -6.75 -8.23 -30.14
CA LEU A 59 -6.56 -9.38 -31.01
C LEU A 59 -7.87 -10.14 -31.24
N ARG A 60 -8.62 -10.41 -30.16
CA ARG A 60 -9.93 -11.09 -30.24
C ARG A 60 -10.91 -10.30 -31.10
N ASN A 61 -11.03 -8.99 -30.86
CA ASN A 61 -11.92 -8.12 -31.61
C ASN A 61 -11.55 -8.08 -33.08
N LEU A 62 -10.26 -8.05 -33.37
CA LEU A 62 -9.76 -8.01 -34.74
C LEU A 62 -9.99 -9.34 -35.45
N LEU A 63 -9.71 -10.48 -34.80
CA LEU A 63 -10.03 -11.80 -35.36
C LEU A 63 -11.55 -11.99 -35.59
N SER A 64 -12.35 -11.55 -34.63
CA SER A 64 -13.82 -11.56 -34.75
C SER A 64 -14.29 -10.67 -35.91
N SER A 65 -13.72 -9.48 -36.06
CA SER A 65 -14.00 -8.60 -37.21
C SER A 65 -13.61 -9.25 -38.52
N LYS A 66 -12.43 -9.88 -38.62
CA LYS A 66 -12.00 -10.62 -39.80
C LYS A 66 -12.92 -11.80 -40.12
N ILE A 67 -13.38 -12.56 -39.13
CA ILE A 67 -14.38 -13.61 -39.30
C ILE A 67 -15.69 -13.03 -39.84
N GLN A 68 -16.20 -11.93 -39.25
CA GLN A 68 -17.40 -11.28 -39.76
C GLN A 68 -17.27 -10.80 -41.20
N GLN A 69 -16.10 -10.30 -41.57
CA GLN A 69 -15.82 -9.91 -42.98
C GLN A 69 -15.96 -11.09 -43.93
N ILE A 70 -15.40 -12.27 -43.59
CA ILE A 70 -15.53 -13.43 -44.48
C ILE A 70 -16.92 -14.06 -44.47
N GLN A 71 -17.71 -13.85 -43.39
CA GLN A 71 -19.12 -14.30 -43.39
C GLN A 71 -19.97 -13.62 -44.48
N VAL A 72 -19.59 -12.40 -44.90
CA VAL A 72 -20.23 -11.73 -46.04
C VAL A 72 -20.03 -12.54 -47.30
N ILE A 73 -18.83 -13.11 -47.53
CA ILE A 73 -18.58 -14.02 -48.66
C ILE A 73 -19.49 -15.28 -48.54
N ALA A 74 -19.60 -15.82 -47.36
CA ALA A 74 -20.40 -17.03 -47.11
C ALA A 74 -21.93 -16.83 -47.25
N THR A 75 -22.39 -15.58 -47.09
CA THR A 75 -23.81 -15.23 -47.24
C THR A 75 -24.15 -14.66 -48.61
N ASP A 76 -23.17 -14.55 -49.51
CA ASP A 76 -23.37 -14.02 -50.85
C ASP A 76 -24.23 -14.99 -51.70
N PRO A 77 -25.38 -14.53 -52.25
CA PRO A 77 -26.30 -15.39 -52.99
C PRO A 77 -25.67 -15.93 -54.28
N MET A 78 -24.75 -15.21 -54.90
CA MET A 78 -24.08 -15.66 -56.13
C MET A 78 -23.12 -16.81 -55.83
N ILE A 79 -22.36 -16.71 -54.72
CA ILE A 79 -21.46 -17.77 -54.26
C ILE A 79 -22.27 -19.03 -53.91
N GLN A 80 -23.36 -18.86 -53.17
CA GLN A 80 -24.28 -19.97 -52.82
C GLN A 80 -24.85 -20.67 -54.08
N ASN A 81 -25.32 -19.89 -55.03
CA ASN A 81 -25.84 -20.45 -56.29
C ASN A 81 -24.75 -21.13 -57.13
N LEU A 82 -23.53 -20.59 -57.16
CA LEU A 82 -22.41 -21.22 -57.84
C LEU A 82 -22.06 -22.58 -57.21
N ILE A 83 -22.08 -22.72 -55.90
CA ILE A 83 -21.83 -24.00 -55.21
C ILE A 83 -22.90 -25.03 -55.64
N LYS A 84 -24.18 -24.69 -55.61
CA LYS A 84 -25.26 -25.57 -56.00
C LYS A 84 -25.16 -26.03 -57.48
N GLU A 85 -24.71 -25.12 -58.36
CA GLU A 85 -24.51 -25.43 -59.77
C GLU A 85 -23.41 -26.49 -59.98
N PHE A 86 -22.43 -26.58 -59.05
CA PHE A 86 -21.37 -27.56 -59.10
C PHE A 86 -21.71 -28.89 -58.40
N ASP A 87 -22.56 -28.89 -57.41
CA ASP A 87 -22.99 -30.11 -56.69
C ASP A 87 -23.75 -31.12 -57.56
N VAL A 88 -24.26 -30.66 -58.70
CA VAL A 88 -25.00 -31.50 -59.66
C VAL A 88 -24.07 -32.20 -60.67
N ILE A 89 -22.76 -31.86 -60.68
CA ILE A 89 -21.84 -32.38 -61.69
C ILE A 89 -21.02 -33.54 -61.14
N GLU A 90 -21.35 -34.76 -61.58
CA GLU A 90 -20.64 -35.98 -61.17
C GLU A 90 -19.36 -36.26 -61.97
N ASP A 91 -19.26 -35.79 -63.25
CA ASP A 91 -18.09 -36.01 -64.11
C ASP A 91 -16.96 -35.01 -63.85
N ASP A 92 -15.79 -35.52 -63.49
CA ASP A 92 -14.60 -34.70 -63.17
C ASP A 92 -14.14 -33.84 -64.34
N SER A 93 -14.34 -34.27 -65.60
CA SER A 93 -13.95 -33.49 -66.76
C SER A 93 -14.93 -32.36 -67.06
N ALA A 94 -16.21 -32.59 -66.87
CA ALA A 94 -17.28 -31.59 -66.94
C ALA A 94 -17.13 -30.57 -65.78
N PHE A 95 -16.79 -31.04 -64.60
CA PHE A 95 -16.54 -30.22 -63.42
C PHE A 95 -15.35 -29.26 -63.64
N ALA A 96 -14.19 -29.76 -64.14
CA ALA A 96 -13.03 -28.94 -64.41
C ALA A 96 -13.30 -27.89 -65.51
N THR A 97 -14.08 -28.24 -66.54
CA THR A 97 -14.45 -27.30 -67.59
C THR A 97 -15.33 -26.18 -67.06
N LYS A 98 -16.34 -26.52 -66.28
CA LYS A 98 -17.30 -25.56 -65.71
C LYS A 98 -16.66 -24.63 -64.67
N ILE A 99 -15.73 -25.15 -63.86
CA ILE A 99 -14.90 -24.30 -62.97
C ILE A 99 -14.15 -23.26 -63.75
N SER A 100 -13.51 -23.65 -64.87
CA SER A 100 -12.78 -22.74 -65.73
C SER A 100 -13.67 -21.64 -66.30
N GLU A 101 -14.88 -21.98 -66.72
CA GLU A 101 -15.89 -21.04 -67.23
C GLU A 101 -16.36 -20.04 -66.18
N ARG A 102 -16.59 -20.52 -64.95
CA ARG A 102 -17.14 -19.71 -63.85
C ARG A 102 -16.10 -18.95 -63.04
N ARG A 103 -14.82 -19.21 -63.26
CA ARG A 103 -13.70 -18.57 -62.52
C ARG A 103 -13.76 -17.05 -62.59
N ILE A 104 -14.14 -16.49 -63.75
CA ILE A 104 -14.24 -15.03 -63.92
C ILE A 104 -15.38 -14.48 -63.05
N ALA A 105 -16.49 -15.18 -62.92
CA ALA A 105 -17.59 -14.78 -62.07
C ALA A 105 -17.18 -14.74 -60.57
N PHE A 106 -16.50 -15.79 -60.10
CA PHE A 106 -15.94 -15.81 -58.75
C PHE A 106 -14.93 -14.68 -58.52
N LEU A 107 -14.05 -14.41 -59.49
CA LEU A 107 -13.08 -13.33 -59.37
C LEU A 107 -13.72 -11.96 -59.28
N ILE A 108 -14.76 -11.69 -60.09
CA ILE A 108 -15.52 -10.42 -60.05
C ILE A 108 -16.17 -10.24 -58.67
N GLU A 109 -16.79 -11.30 -58.14
CA GLU A 109 -17.48 -11.23 -56.85
C GLU A 109 -16.52 -11.05 -55.72
N ILE A 110 -15.41 -11.76 -55.68
CA ILE A 110 -14.37 -11.57 -54.69
C ILE A 110 -13.74 -10.17 -54.77
N GLN A 111 -13.50 -9.62 -55.97
CA GLN A 111 -13.01 -8.26 -56.14
C GLN A 111 -14.04 -7.21 -55.73
N ALA A 112 -15.32 -7.43 -56.02
CA ALA A 112 -16.40 -6.57 -55.52
C ALA A 112 -16.47 -6.59 -53.99
N PHE A 113 -16.26 -7.74 -53.41
CA PHE A 113 -16.17 -7.93 -51.97
C PHE A 113 -14.94 -7.19 -51.38
N GLU A 114 -13.75 -7.33 -51.94
CA GLU A 114 -12.56 -6.56 -51.53
C GLU A 114 -12.81 -5.06 -51.58
N ALA A 115 -13.46 -4.55 -52.62
CA ALA A 115 -13.80 -3.14 -52.79
C ALA A 115 -14.83 -2.64 -51.75
N THR A 116 -15.77 -3.50 -51.35
CA THR A 116 -16.88 -3.15 -50.46
C THR A 116 -16.47 -3.15 -49.00
N ILE A 117 -15.62 -4.06 -48.55
CA ILE A 117 -15.24 -4.22 -47.14
C ILE A 117 -14.01 -3.38 -46.78
N GLY A 118 -13.31 -2.82 -47.73
CA GLY A 118 -12.24 -1.84 -47.52
C GLY A 118 -11.26 -2.23 -46.40
N GLY A 119 -10.43 -3.26 -46.63
CA GLY A 119 -9.48 -3.68 -45.59
C GLY A 119 -8.95 -5.11 -45.79
N LEU A 120 -9.22 -5.71 -46.91
CA LEU A 120 -8.67 -7.01 -47.30
C LEU A 120 -7.41 -6.86 -48.19
N ASN A 121 -6.68 -5.73 -48.08
CA ASN A 121 -5.39 -5.53 -48.72
C ASN A 121 -4.35 -6.62 -48.38
N ASP A 122 -4.68 -7.40 -47.33
CA ASP A 122 -3.83 -8.46 -46.79
C ASP A 122 -4.26 -9.86 -47.24
N LEU A 123 -5.26 -9.98 -48.17
CA LEU A 123 -5.72 -11.26 -48.72
C LEU A 123 -4.67 -11.86 -49.66
N GLU A 124 -4.24 -13.06 -49.29
CA GLU A 124 -3.35 -13.83 -50.19
C GLU A 124 -4.11 -14.85 -51.02
N ASN A 125 -5.11 -15.49 -50.45
CA ASN A 125 -5.94 -16.48 -51.14
C ASN A 125 -7.36 -16.55 -50.56
N VAL A 126 -8.31 -16.80 -51.44
CA VAL A 126 -9.69 -17.17 -51.10
C VAL A 126 -9.99 -18.50 -51.78
N GLU A 127 -10.42 -19.48 -51.03
CA GLU A 127 -10.83 -20.79 -51.52
C GLU A 127 -12.29 -21.02 -51.13
N ILE A 128 -13.07 -21.47 -52.11
CA ILE A 128 -14.45 -21.95 -51.90
C ILE A 128 -14.42 -23.46 -52.11
N VAL A 129 -14.86 -24.19 -51.12
CA VAL A 129 -14.88 -25.66 -51.09
C VAL A 129 -16.30 -26.12 -50.78
N ASN A 130 -16.84 -27.05 -51.56
CA ASN A 130 -18.17 -27.61 -51.28
C ASN A 130 -18.14 -28.58 -50.09
N ALA A 131 -19.29 -28.98 -49.59
CA ALA A 131 -19.41 -29.88 -48.43
C ALA A 131 -18.72 -31.25 -48.65
N GLU A 132 -18.53 -31.68 -49.86
CA GLU A 132 -17.83 -32.91 -50.23
C GLU A 132 -16.29 -32.77 -50.33
N GLY A 133 -15.77 -31.59 -50.01
CA GLY A 133 -14.32 -31.31 -49.99
C GLY A 133 -13.76 -31.04 -51.39
N LYS A 134 -14.59 -30.82 -52.42
CA LYS A 134 -14.16 -30.41 -53.76
C LYS A 134 -13.95 -28.89 -53.76
N ARG A 135 -12.74 -28.42 -54.18
CA ARG A 135 -12.44 -27.01 -54.33
C ARG A 135 -13.07 -26.44 -55.61
N LEU A 136 -13.96 -25.51 -55.43
CA LEU A 136 -14.69 -24.85 -56.53
C LEU A 136 -13.94 -23.61 -57.04
N PHE A 137 -13.25 -22.90 -56.16
CA PHE A 137 -12.51 -21.69 -56.46
C PHE A 137 -11.25 -21.57 -55.64
N SER A 138 -10.23 -20.99 -56.23
CA SER A 138 -9.02 -20.49 -55.57
C SER A 138 -8.48 -19.27 -56.31
N LEU A 139 -8.17 -18.22 -55.53
CA LEU A 139 -7.62 -16.98 -56.09
C LEU A 139 -6.22 -17.21 -56.68
N LEU A 140 -5.37 -17.99 -56.01
CA LEU A 140 -3.96 -18.18 -56.41
C LEU A 140 -3.76 -19.34 -57.38
N ASN A 141 -4.20 -20.57 -57.08
CA ASN A 141 -3.86 -21.74 -57.85
C ASN A 141 -4.91 -22.85 -57.82
N MET A 142 -5.47 -23.18 -58.97
CA MET A 142 -6.44 -24.27 -59.11
C MET A 142 -5.80 -25.65 -59.38
N ARG A 143 -4.48 -25.70 -59.66
CA ARG A 143 -3.79 -26.93 -60.08
C ARG A 143 -3.35 -27.83 -58.91
N ASP A 144 -3.26 -27.30 -57.71
CA ASP A 144 -2.90 -28.09 -56.53
C ASP A 144 -4.09 -28.96 -56.12
N LYS A 145 -3.93 -30.29 -56.22
CA LYS A 145 -4.91 -31.24 -55.68
C LYS A 145 -4.73 -31.29 -54.16
N LYS A 146 -5.47 -30.47 -53.41
CA LYS A 146 -5.53 -30.51 -51.96
C LYS A 146 -6.73 -31.37 -51.56
N GLU A 147 -6.51 -32.39 -50.72
CA GLU A 147 -7.57 -33.12 -50.09
C GLU A 147 -8.11 -32.33 -48.88
N PHE A 148 -9.31 -31.77 -48.99
CA PHE A 148 -9.88 -30.95 -47.94
C PHE A 148 -10.60 -31.79 -46.88
N LEU A 149 -11.12 -32.99 -47.20
CA LEU A 149 -11.87 -33.82 -46.27
C LEU A 149 -11.09 -34.17 -44.98
N THR A 150 -9.78 -34.24 -45.06
CA THR A 150 -8.90 -34.50 -43.90
C THR A 150 -8.22 -33.24 -43.39
N ASP A 151 -8.44 -32.09 -44.01
CA ASP A 151 -7.86 -30.82 -43.60
C ASP A 151 -8.57 -30.30 -42.34
N PRO A 152 -7.87 -30.11 -41.21
CA PRO A 152 -8.48 -29.63 -39.98
C PRO A 152 -9.21 -28.30 -40.15
N VAL A 153 -8.73 -27.42 -41.01
CA VAL A 153 -9.34 -26.11 -41.26
C VAL A 153 -10.70 -26.27 -41.95
N PHE A 154 -10.78 -27.14 -42.94
CA PHE A 154 -12.03 -27.44 -43.63
C PHE A 154 -13.05 -28.11 -42.67
N VAL A 155 -12.60 -29.14 -41.96
CA VAL A 155 -13.49 -29.90 -41.04
C VAL A 155 -14.07 -29.00 -39.98
N LYS A 156 -13.24 -28.15 -39.33
CA LYS A 156 -13.74 -27.20 -38.34
C LYS A 156 -14.61 -26.11 -38.96
N GLY A 157 -14.11 -25.52 -40.07
CA GLY A 157 -14.79 -24.46 -40.81
C GLY A 157 -16.16 -24.85 -41.36
N LEU A 158 -16.44 -26.16 -41.57
CA LEU A 158 -17.73 -26.66 -41.96
C LEU A 158 -18.78 -26.56 -40.82
N HIS A 159 -18.34 -26.62 -39.57
CA HIS A 159 -19.23 -26.60 -38.39
C HIS A 159 -19.42 -25.22 -37.81
N GLU A 160 -18.37 -24.43 -37.78
CA GLU A 160 -18.36 -23.10 -37.14
C GLU A 160 -17.31 -22.16 -37.79
N PRO A 161 -17.51 -20.85 -37.70
CA PRO A 161 -16.50 -19.89 -38.10
C PRO A 161 -15.22 -20.11 -37.27
N PHE A 162 -14.09 -20.21 -37.93
CA PHE A 162 -12.83 -20.64 -37.34
C PHE A 162 -11.67 -19.76 -37.83
N ALA A 163 -10.73 -19.48 -36.96
CA ALA A 163 -9.49 -18.75 -37.25
C ALA A 163 -8.30 -19.48 -36.67
N GLN A 164 -7.24 -19.63 -37.45
CA GLN A 164 -5.98 -20.22 -37.00
C GLN A 164 -4.77 -19.54 -37.64
N ILE A 165 -3.72 -19.35 -36.89
CA ILE A 165 -2.42 -18.91 -37.40
C ILE A 165 -1.57 -20.15 -37.65
N VAL A 166 -1.10 -20.31 -38.89
CA VAL A 166 -0.29 -21.46 -39.35
C VAL A 166 0.98 -21.00 -40.02
N GLN A 167 1.92 -21.92 -40.19
CA GLN A 167 3.10 -21.70 -41.06
C GLN A 167 2.74 -22.06 -42.49
N GLY A 168 2.85 -21.10 -43.38
CA GLY A 168 2.69 -21.33 -44.84
C GLY A 168 3.82 -22.17 -45.43
N LYS A 169 3.62 -22.71 -46.63
CA LYS A 169 4.65 -23.46 -47.38
C LYS A 169 5.89 -22.62 -47.69
N ASP A 170 5.75 -21.31 -47.73
CA ASP A 170 6.80 -20.31 -47.90
C ASP A 170 7.57 -20.01 -46.59
N GLY A 171 7.24 -20.69 -45.50
CA GLY A 171 7.81 -20.47 -44.19
C GLY A 171 7.26 -19.26 -43.45
N LYS A 172 6.42 -18.43 -44.11
CA LYS A 172 5.79 -17.26 -43.49
C LYS A 172 4.57 -17.64 -42.65
N ARG A 173 4.24 -16.81 -41.70
CA ARG A 173 3.01 -16.93 -40.91
C ARG A 173 1.80 -16.50 -41.74
N LYS A 174 0.74 -17.26 -41.68
CA LYS A 174 -0.51 -17.01 -42.37
C LYS A 174 -1.67 -17.12 -41.36
N LEU A 175 -2.61 -16.23 -41.48
CA LEU A 175 -3.91 -16.37 -40.84
C LEU A 175 -4.83 -17.11 -41.82
N ILE A 176 -5.36 -18.23 -41.37
CA ILE A 176 -6.42 -18.94 -42.07
C ILE A 176 -7.72 -18.70 -41.34
N LEU A 177 -8.70 -18.26 -42.09
CA LEU A 177 -10.06 -18.04 -41.62
C LEU A 177 -10.97 -18.98 -42.42
N ALA A 178 -11.88 -19.64 -41.77
CA ALA A 178 -12.87 -20.50 -42.41
C ALA A 178 -14.27 -20.18 -41.87
N THR A 179 -15.25 -20.19 -42.74
CA THR A 179 -16.65 -19.99 -42.34
C THR A 179 -17.55 -20.89 -43.18
N PRO A 180 -18.58 -21.54 -42.58
CA PRO A 180 -19.50 -22.37 -43.30
C PRO A 180 -20.39 -21.51 -44.20
N ILE A 181 -20.72 -22.07 -45.39
CA ILE A 181 -21.65 -21.48 -46.34
C ILE A 181 -22.93 -22.28 -46.27
N TYR A 182 -24.03 -21.60 -46.02
CA TYR A 182 -25.37 -22.21 -45.93
C TYR A 182 -26.25 -21.75 -47.08
N ASP A 183 -27.04 -22.62 -47.61
CA ASP A 183 -28.15 -22.21 -48.47
C ASP A 183 -29.28 -21.57 -47.68
N ASN A 184 -29.60 -22.20 -46.59
CA ASN A 184 -30.54 -21.68 -45.60
C ASN A 184 -29.91 -21.88 -44.22
N PRO A 185 -29.91 -20.86 -43.35
CA PRO A 185 -29.27 -20.95 -42.02
C PRO A 185 -29.74 -22.13 -41.13
N LYS A 186 -30.81 -22.81 -41.48
CA LYS A 186 -31.35 -23.97 -40.74
C LYS A 186 -30.91 -25.32 -41.28
N ASP A 187 -30.29 -25.34 -42.44
CA ASP A 187 -29.88 -26.57 -43.14
C ASP A 187 -28.38 -26.88 -42.86
N ALA A 188 -27.93 -28.03 -43.35
CA ALA A 188 -26.53 -28.36 -43.34
C ALA A 188 -25.74 -27.38 -44.23
N PRO A 189 -24.47 -27.08 -43.92
CA PRO A 189 -23.65 -26.23 -44.74
C PRO A 189 -23.41 -26.88 -46.13
N ILE A 190 -23.53 -26.11 -47.18
CA ILE A 190 -23.26 -26.52 -48.57
C ILE A 190 -21.77 -26.40 -48.92
N GLY A 191 -20.97 -25.76 -48.10
CA GLY A 191 -19.53 -25.59 -48.35
C GLY A 191 -18.87 -24.73 -47.28
N VAL A 192 -17.62 -24.42 -47.53
CA VAL A 192 -16.78 -23.57 -46.64
C VAL A 192 -16.05 -22.53 -47.47
N ALA A 193 -16.10 -21.29 -47.04
CA ALA A 193 -15.18 -20.26 -47.51
C ALA A 193 -13.91 -20.26 -46.63
N ILE A 194 -12.74 -20.44 -47.25
CA ILE A 194 -11.45 -20.44 -46.57
C ILE A 194 -10.65 -19.27 -47.12
N VAL A 195 -10.23 -18.39 -46.23
CA VAL A 195 -9.44 -17.21 -46.58
C VAL A 195 -8.07 -17.30 -45.92
N THR A 196 -7.04 -17.08 -46.71
CA THR A 196 -5.66 -16.97 -46.24
C THR A 196 -5.25 -15.51 -46.32
N SER A 197 -4.80 -14.97 -45.22
CA SER A 197 -4.34 -13.60 -45.06
C SER A 197 -2.96 -13.57 -44.40
N ASP A 198 -2.22 -12.47 -44.56
CA ASP A 198 -1.02 -12.27 -43.78
C ASP A 198 -1.34 -12.04 -42.28
N THR A 199 -0.29 -11.91 -41.47
CA THR A 199 -0.40 -11.70 -40.02
C THR A 199 0.21 -10.36 -39.58
N LEU A 200 0.38 -9.39 -40.48
CA LEU A 200 1.03 -8.12 -40.19
C LEU A 200 0.32 -7.36 -39.05
N PHE A 201 -1.00 -7.45 -39.01
CA PHE A 201 -1.79 -6.84 -37.95
C PHE A 201 -1.52 -7.44 -36.55
N VAL A 202 -1.21 -8.74 -36.50
CA VAL A 202 -0.81 -9.40 -35.25
C VAL A 202 0.48 -8.79 -34.75
N ASP A 203 1.45 -8.61 -35.66
CA ASP A 203 2.71 -7.99 -35.30
C ASP A 203 2.56 -6.53 -34.86
N GLN A 204 1.66 -5.77 -35.47
CA GLN A 204 1.38 -4.39 -35.02
C GLN A 204 0.87 -4.33 -33.60
N ILE A 205 0.06 -5.30 -33.16
CA ILE A 205 -0.42 -5.39 -31.78
C ILE A 205 0.70 -5.84 -30.83
N LEU A 206 1.48 -6.85 -31.23
CA LEU A 206 2.48 -7.49 -30.37
C LEU A 206 3.78 -6.70 -30.27
N LEU A 207 4.25 -6.12 -31.39
CA LEU A 207 5.52 -5.37 -31.43
C LEU A 207 5.41 -3.95 -30.86
N ASN A 208 4.22 -3.50 -30.50
CA ASN A 208 4.05 -2.22 -29.84
C ASN A 208 4.68 -2.26 -28.43
N ARG A 209 5.74 -1.49 -28.24
CA ARG A 209 6.53 -1.46 -26.99
C ARG A 209 5.97 -0.54 -25.90
N LEU A 210 4.91 0.20 -26.16
CA LEU A 210 4.36 1.12 -25.19
C LEU A 210 4.06 0.39 -23.87
N GLY A 211 4.77 0.79 -22.83
CA GLY A 211 4.62 0.25 -21.48
C GLY A 211 5.32 -1.10 -21.22
N LEU A 212 6.23 -1.57 -22.10
CA LEU A 212 6.93 -2.84 -21.90
C LEU A 212 8.43 -2.69 -21.56
N GLY A 213 8.94 -1.46 -21.48
CA GLY A 213 10.36 -1.25 -21.19
C GLY A 213 11.30 -1.73 -22.29
N GLU A 214 12.52 -2.09 -21.91
CA GLU A 214 13.56 -2.53 -22.84
C GLU A 214 13.56 -4.04 -23.07
N THR A 215 13.33 -4.85 -22.04
CA THR A 215 13.30 -6.32 -22.11
C THR A 215 11.89 -6.87 -22.32
N GLY A 216 10.88 -5.99 -22.25
CA GLY A 216 9.50 -6.44 -22.37
C GLY A 216 9.18 -7.00 -23.76
N GLU A 217 8.45 -8.10 -23.77
CA GLU A 217 8.01 -8.82 -24.94
C GLU A 217 6.53 -9.18 -24.85
N SER A 218 5.83 -9.20 -25.98
CA SER A 218 4.54 -9.86 -26.07
C SER A 218 4.50 -10.82 -27.26
N TYR A 219 3.96 -12.00 -27.02
CA TYR A 219 3.96 -13.07 -28.02
C TYR A 219 2.76 -14.00 -27.84
N LEU A 220 2.48 -14.76 -28.88
CA LEU A 220 1.37 -15.71 -28.93
C LEU A 220 1.89 -17.15 -28.96
N VAL A 221 1.17 -18.00 -28.24
CA VAL A 221 1.42 -19.45 -28.19
C VAL A 221 0.13 -20.19 -28.53
N ASN A 222 0.24 -21.26 -29.33
CA ASN A 222 -0.89 -22.12 -29.70
C ASN A 222 -1.07 -23.30 -28.73
N GLU A 223 -2.09 -24.13 -28.98
CA GLU A 223 -2.41 -25.33 -28.18
C GLU A 223 -1.29 -26.37 -28.14
N ASP A 224 -0.47 -26.44 -29.21
CA ASP A 224 0.70 -27.32 -29.29
C ASP A 224 1.89 -26.78 -28.47
N LYS A 225 1.65 -25.70 -27.73
CA LYS A 225 2.66 -24.96 -26.98
C LYS A 225 3.78 -24.42 -27.85
N MET A 226 3.49 -24.13 -29.12
CA MET A 226 4.45 -23.52 -30.01
C MET A 226 4.25 -22.01 -30.07
N LEU A 227 5.36 -21.28 -30.01
CA LEU A 227 5.36 -19.85 -30.28
C LEU A 227 4.96 -19.60 -31.72
N ILE A 228 3.92 -18.80 -31.94
CA ILE A 228 3.38 -18.54 -33.30
C ILE A 228 3.54 -17.09 -33.75
N SER A 229 4.02 -16.20 -32.91
CA SER A 229 4.44 -14.84 -33.28
C SER A 229 5.95 -14.75 -33.44
N GLU A 230 6.46 -13.61 -33.93
CA GLU A 230 7.90 -13.35 -33.85
C GLU A 230 8.31 -13.14 -32.40
N SER A 231 9.54 -13.54 -32.10
CA SER A 231 10.18 -13.22 -30.85
C SER A 231 11.16 -12.08 -31.01
N ARG A 232 11.23 -11.24 -30.02
CA ARG A 232 12.21 -10.16 -29.96
C ARG A 232 13.64 -10.68 -29.74
N PHE A 233 13.77 -11.78 -29.00
CA PHE A 233 15.06 -12.28 -28.53
C PHE A 233 15.58 -13.49 -29.32
N VAL A 234 14.70 -14.19 -30.01
CA VAL A 234 15.04 -15.39 -30.74
C VAL A 234 14.57 -15.23 -32.19
N THR A 235 15.51 -15.13 -33.10
CA THR A 235 15.23 -15.09 -34.55
C THR A 235 14.61 -16.40 -35.03
N ASP A 236 13.63 -16.31 -35.91
CA ASP A 236 12.91 -17.46 -36.49
C ASP A 236 12.29 -18.38 -35.41
N ALA A 237 11.82 -17.82 -34.31
CA ALA A 237 11.23 -18.58 -33.19
C ALA A 237 9.83 -19.11 -33.52
N ALA A 238 9.10 -18.43 -34.42
CA ALA A 238 7.74 -18.78 -34.79
C ALA A 238 7.67 -20.21 -35.34
N PHE A 239 6.77 -21.03 -34.80
CA PHE A 239 6.56 -22.46 -35.08
C PHE A 239 7.75 -23.39 -34.84
N ARG A 240 8.85 -22.88 -34.26
CA ARG A 240 10.05 -23.65 -33.94
C ARG A 240 10.33 -23.73 -32.44
N LYS A 241 10.00 -22.67 -31.72
CA LYS A 241 10.27 -22.60 -30.29
C LYS A 241 9.06 -23.10 -29.48
N LYS A 242 9.29 -24.10 -28.65
CA LYS A 242 8.31 -24.59 -27.69
C LYS A 242 8.29 -23.70 -26.46
N VAL A 243 7.11 -23.36 -25.99
CA VAL A 243 6.86 -22.51 -24.82
C VAL A 243 6.09 -23.33 -23.79
N ASP A 244 6.80 -24.02 -22.92
CA ASP A 244 6.21 -24.86 -21.88
C ASP A 244 6.33 -24.14 -20.51
N THR A 245 5.60 -23.06 -20.37
CA THR A 245 5.63 -22.19 -19.21
C THR A 245 4.35 -22.32 -18.39
N VAL A 246 4.38 -21.85 -17.15
CA VAL A 246 3.24 -21.92 -16.23
C VAL A 246 1.96 -21.30 -16.82
N PRO A 247 1.99 -20.07 -17.39
CA PRO A 247 0.79 -19.45 -17.96
C PRO A 247 0.22 -20.21 -19.14
N VAL A 248 1.08 -20.77 -20.00
CA VAL A 248 0.65 -21.56 -21.18
C VAL A 248 -0.08 -22.83 -20.73
N ASN A 249 0.50 -23.54 -19.77
CA ASN A 249 -0.10 -24.76 -19.23
C ASN A 249 -1.43 -24.47 -18.57
N LEU A 250 -1.48 -23.43 -17.73
CA LEU A 250 -2.70 -23.06 -17.03
C LEU A 250 -3.84 -22.66 -17.98
N CYS A 251 -3.50 -21.95 -19.05
CA CYS A 251 -4.47 -21.59 -20.08
C CYS A 251 -5.11 -22.83 -20.72
N PHE A 252 -4.30 -23.70 -21.29
CA PHE A 252 -4.83 -24.83 -22.08
C PHE A 252 -5.44 -25.93 -21.20
N GLU A 253 -4.97 -26.11 -19.98
CA GLU A 253 -5.57 -27.06 -19.03
C GLU A 253 -6.89 -26.52 -18.45
N SER A 254 -6.89 -25.31 -17.91
CA SER A 254 -8.01 -24.79 -17.10
C SER A 254 -8.72 -23.56 -17.68
N GLY A 255 -8.25 -22.96 -18.78
CA GLY A 255 -8.81 -21.74 -19.36
C GLY A 255 -8.59 -20.48 -18.51
N LYS A 256 -7.60 -20.48 -17.63
CA LYS A 256 -7.35 -19.37 -16.70
C LYS A 256 -6.16 -18.53 -17.13
N ASN A 257 -6.28 -17.24 -16.89
CA ASN A 257 -5.14 -16.33 -16.97
C ASN A 257 -4.20 -16.57 -15.81
N HIS A 258 -2.93 -16.27 -16.02
CA HIS A 258 -1.89 -16.24 -15.00
C HIS A 258 -1.18 -14.90 -15.01
N SER A 259 -0.92 -14.37 -13.81
CA SER A 259 -0.10 -13.19 -13.63
C SER A 259 0.85 -13.45 -12.46
N GLY A 260 2.14 -13.28 -12.66
CA GLY A 260 3.15 -13.59 -11.64
C GLY A 260 4.56 -13.69 -12.17
N LEU A 261 5.43 -14.16 -11.32
CA LEU A 261 6.85 -14.40 -11.60
C LEU A 261 7.04 -15.86 -12.03
N TYR A 262 7.68 -16.10 -13.17
CA TYR A 262 7.98 -17.44 -13.68
C TYR A 262 9.15 -17.42 -14.64
N HIS A 263 9.66 -18.58 -15.06
CA HIS A 263 10.65 -18.67 -16.11
C HIS A 263 9.97 -18.69 -17.48
N ASP A 264 10.42 -17.82 -18.37
CA ASP A 264 9.94 -17.75 -19.74
C ASP A 264 10.48 -18.90 -20.62
N TYR A 265 10.19 -18.88 -21.90
CA TYR A 265 10.69 -19.84 -22.89
C TYR A 265 12.21 -19.78 -23.11
N ARG A 266 12.88 -18.71 -22.68
CA ARG A 266 14.36 -18.55 -22.69
C ARG A 266 14.98 -19.15 -21.42
N GLY A 267 14.20 -19.40 -20.39
CA GLY A 267 14.64 -19.78 -19.04
C GLY A 267 15.02 -18.59 -18.16
N VAL A 268 14.66 -17.37 -18.59
CA VAL A 268 14.87 -16.13 -17.83
C VAL A 268 13.69 -15.94 -16.87
N MET A 269 13.98 -15.45 -15.67
CA MET A 269 12.93 -15.07 -14.71
C MET A 269 12.27 -13.79 -15.18
N VAL A 270 10.95 -13.81 -15.31
CA VAL A 270 10.18 -12.68 -15.83
C VAL A 270 8.95 -12.43 -14.96
N PHE A 271 8.56 -11.18 -14.88
CA PHE A 271 7.20 -10.80 -14.53
C PHE A 271 6.34 -10.91 -15.78
N GLY A 272 5.28 -11.68 -15.72
CA GLY A 272 4.44 -11.88 -16.88
C GLY A 272 2.96 -11.97 -16.54
N SER A 273 2.15 -11.63 -17.53
CA SER A 273 0.70 -11.79 -17.49
C SER A 273 0.21 -12.40 -18.79
N SER A 274 -0.72 -13.33 -18.70
CA SER A 274 -1.32 -14.00 -19.84
C SER A 274 -2.77 -13.58 -20.05
N ASN A 275 -3.18 -13.55 -21.31
CA ASN A 275 -4.59 -13.51 -21.71
C ASN A 275 -4.91 -14.83 -22.44
N CYS A 276 -5.68 -15.67 -21.77
CA CYS A 276 -6.05 -16.98 -22.29
C CYS A 276 -7.25 -16.84 -23.23
N MET A 277 -7.06 -17.25 -24.47
CA MET A 277 -8.06 -17.29 -25.53
C MET A 277 -8.26 -18.74 -25.97
N LYS A 278 -8.61 -19.61 -25.00
CA LYS A 278 -8.76 -21.04 -25.21
C LYS A 278 -9.78 -21.39 -26.29
N ASP A 279 -10.82 -20.56 -26.41
CA ASP A 279 -11.86 -20.68 -27.43
C ASP A 279 -11.32 -20.61 -28.88
N ILE A 280 -10.23 -19.89 -29.07
CA ILE A 280 -9.54 -19.80 -30.38
C ILE A 280 -8.18 -20.50 -30.40
N GLY A 281 -7.88 -21.28 -29.35
CA GLY A 281 -6.63 -22.07 -29.28
C GLY A 281 -5.37 -21.24 -29.08
N LEU A 282 -5.46 -20.07 -28.49
CA LEU A 282 -4.35 -19.14 -28.32
C LEU A 282 -4.19 -18.69 -26.87
N VAL A 283 -2.96 -18.37 -26.51
CA VAL A 283 -2.64 -17.59 -25.32
C VAL A 283 -1.66 -16.48 -25.68
N LEU A 284 -2.00 -15.27 -25.26
CA LEU A 284 -1.12 -14.12 -25.36
C LEU A 284 -0.35 -13.99 -24.04
N LEU A 285 0.95 -13.85 -24.13
CA LEU A 285 1.81 -13.55 -23.00
C LEU A 285 2.41 -12.15 -23.17
N VAL A 286 2.52 -11.45 -22.06
CA VAL A 286 3.19 -10.16 -21.97
C VAL A 286 4.13 -10.24 -20.78
N GLU A 287 5.43 -10.08 -21.02
CA GLU A 287 6.49 -10.36 -20.06
C GLU A 287 7.52 -9.23 -20.04
N ILE A 288 8.20 -9.09 -18.91
CA ILE A 288 9.36 -8.20 -18.73
C ILE A 288 10.34 -8.90 -17.79
N ASP A 289 11.63 -8.81 -18.05
CA ASP A 289 12.66 -9.45 -17.24
C ASP A 289 12.66 -8.85 -15.81
N ASP A 290 12.79 -9.69 -14.80
CA ASP A 290 12.82 -9.28 -13.38
C ASP A 290 13.97 -8.31 -13.08
N THR A 291 15.09 -8.50 -13.77
CA THR A 291 16.26 -7.63 -13.65
C THR A 291 15.97 -6.20 -14.05
N GLU A 292 15.24 -5.98 -15.14
CA GLU A 292 14.82 -4.63 -15.56
C GLU A 292 13.85 -4.01 -14.57
N VAL A 293 12.90 -4.81 -14.08
CA VAL A 293 11.89 -4.33 -13.12
C VAL A 293 12.56 -3.80 -11.85
N PHE A 294 13.60 -4.48 -11.37
CA PHE A 294 14.28 -4.10 -10.14
C PHE A 294 15.51 -3.19 -10.33
N GLU A 295 15.96 -2.97 -11.59
CA GLU A 295 17.11 -2.11 -11.87
C GLU A 295 16.97 -0.70 -11.22
N PRO A 296 15.82 0.01 -11.34
CA PRO A 296 15.65 1.31 -10.69
C PRO A 296 15.75 1.24 -9.16
N VAL A 297 15.35 0.10 -8.56
CA VAL A 297 15.45 -0.11 -7.11
C VAL A 297 16.90 -0.31 -6.70
N HIS A 298 17.66 -1.08 -7.47
CA HIS A 298 19.09 -1.28 -7.22
C HIS A 298 19.89 0.02 -7.37
N GLU A 299 19.63 0.80 -8.40
CA GLU A 299 20.22 2.13 -8.54
C GLU A 299 19.89 3.06 -7.37
N LEU A 300 18.62 3.06 -6.95
CA LEU A 300 18.19 3.84 -5.81
C LEU A 300 18.88 3.38 -4.52
N GLN A 301 19.01 2.06 -4.34
CA GLN A 301 19.70 1.47 -3.19
C GLN A 301 21.15 1.93 -3.10
N GLU A 302 21.89 1.89 -4.21
CA GLU A 302 23.29 2.38 -4.23
C GLU A 302 23.38 3.85 -3.85
N LYS A 303 22.51 4.69 -4.41
CA LYS A 303 22.45 6.13 -4.10
C LYS A 303 22.10 6.39 -2.63
N ILE A 304 21.15 5.64 -2.07
CA ILE A 304 20.77 5.75 -0.65
C ILE A 304 21.89 5.28 0.27
N LEU A 305 22.58 4.18 -0.06
CA LEU A 305 23.72 3.70 0.71
C LEU A 305 24.88 4.71 0.68
N LEU A 306 25.18 5.29 -0.47
CA LEU A 306 26.19 6.33 -0.59
C LEU A 306 25.83 7.58 0.22
N LEU A 307 24.58 8.04 0.13
CA LEU A 307 24.09 9.16 0.92
C LEU A 307 24.11 8.85 2.41
N GLY A 308 23.72 7.65 2.80
CA GLY A 308 23.78 7.15 4.18
C GLY A 308 25.21 7.14 4.73
N ALA A 309 26.19 6.72 3.91
CA ALA A 309 27.61 6.77 4.27
C ALA A 309 28.09 8.21 4.49
N ILE A 310 27.72 9.14 3.59
CA ILE A 310 28.06 10.56 3.72
C ILE A 310 27.46 11.16 5.01
N ILE A 311 26.18 10.89 5.26
CA ILE A 311 25.48 11.35 6.45
C ILE A 311 26.15 10.78 7.70
N THR A 312 26.48 9.49 7.70
CA THR A 312 27.14 8.84 8.83
C THR A 312 28.49 9.49 9.14
N ILE A 313 29.31 9.79 8.11
CA ILE A 313 30.58 10.48 8.27
C ILE A 313 30.35 11.90 8.81
N ALA A 314 29.41 12.65 8.25
CA ALA A 314 29.06 13.99 8.70
C ALA A 314 28.60 14.00 10.16
N VAL A 315 27.73 13.10 10.54
CA VAL A 315 27.27 12.91 11.94
C VAL A 315 28.43 12.55 12.84
N GLY A 316 29.32 11.66 12.38
CA GLY A 316 30.55 11.31 13.12
C GLY A 316 31.46 12.49 13.37
N ILE A 317 31.65 13.34 12.36
CA ILE A 317 32.46 14.59 12.48
C ILE A 317 31.80 15.55 13.49
N VAL A 318 30.51 15.79 13.34
CA VAL A 318 29.75 16.65 14.25
C VAL A 318 29.77 16.10 15.68
N ALA A 319 29.52 14.81 15.86
CA ALA A 319 29.57 14.15 17.15
C ALA A 319 30.98 14.24 17.80
N TYR A 320 32.03 14.13 16.98
CA TYR A 320 33.40 14.28 17.45
C TYR A 320 33.69 15.70 17.96
N PHE A 321 33.25 16.73 17.20
CA PHE A 321 33.42 18.12 17.63
C PHE A 321 32.60 18.46 18.87
N LEU A 322 31.30 18.06 18.88
CA LEU A 322 30.42 18.25 20.04
C LEU A 322 30.96 17.53 21.27
N SER A 323 31.46 16.30 21.07
CA SER A 323 32.06 15.55 22.16
C SER A 323 33.29 16.22 22.72
N LYS A 324 34.12 16.83 21.88
CA LYS A 324 35.28 17.65 22.35
C LYS A 324 34.81 18.91 23.08
N LEU A 325 33.82 19.60 22.56
CA LEU A 325 33.26 20.81 23.16
C LEU A 325 32.71 20.56 24.56
N ILE A 326 31.99 19.43 24.74
CA ILE A 326 31.37 19.08 26.02
C ILE A 326 32.36 18.36 26.96
N SER A 327 33.08 17.35 26.45
CA SER A 327 33.87 16.47 27.32
C SER A 327 35.16 17.12 27.84
N LYS A 328 35.82 17.99 27.05
CA LYS A 328 37.05 18.65 27.51
C LYS A 328 36.78 19.57 28.69
N PRO A 329 35.78 20.48 28.66
CA PRO A 329 35.47 21.30 29.82
C PRO A 329 35.04 20.47 31.04
N LEU A 330 34.21 19.44 30.85
CA LEU A 330 33.77 18.56 31.96
C LEU A 330 34.92 17.82 32.63
N ILE A 331 35.92 17.36 31.85
CA ILE A 331 37.13 16.74 32.40
C ILE A 331 37.94 17.76 33.18
N LYS A 332 38.03 19.03 32.68
CA LYS A 332 38.69 20.10 33.43
C LYS A 332 38.00 20.40 34.75
N LEU A 333 36.64 20.48 34.72
CA LEU A 333 35.84 20.62 35.95
C LEU A 333 36.05 19.46 36.92
N GLN A 334 36.08 18.21 36.43
CA GLN A 334 36.35 17.04 37.24
C GLN A 334 37.75 17.08 37.88
N HIS A 335 38.75 17.52 37.12
CA HIS A 335 40.09 17.67 37.64
C HIS A 335 40.18 18.76 38.71
N ALA A 336 39.53 19.91 38.45
CA ALA A 336 39.46 21.00 39.43
C ALA A 336 38.75 20.54 40.70
N ALA A 337 37.58 19.82 40.55
CA ALA A 337 36.85 19.27 41.69
C ALA A 337 37.70 18.30 42.53
N ARG A 338 38.47 17.41 41.88
CA ARG A 338 39.37 16.49 42.60
C ARG A 338 40.48 17.22 43.35
N LYS A 339 41.02 18.27 42.76
CA LYS A 339 42.07 19.07 43.39
C LYS A 339 41.55 19.84 44.59
N ILE A 340 40.38 20.49 44.47
CA ILE A 340 39.68 21.14 45.57
C ILE A 340 39.38 20.15 46.70
N ALA A 341 38.88 18.94 46.36
CA ALA A 341 38.61 17.88 47.32
C ALA A 341 39.90 17.36 48.02
N SER A 342 41.07 17.50 47.40
CA SER A 342 42.37 17.16 48.02
C SER A 342 42.99 18.30 48.80
N GLY A 343 42.29 19.46 48.91
CA GLY A 343 42.73 20.61 49.71
C GLY A 343 43.41 21.71 48.92
N ASP A 344 43.57 21.56 47.60
CA ASP A 344 44.14 22.58 46.72
C ASP A 344 43.03 23.54 46.28
N LEU A 345 42.80 24.59 47.07
CA LEU A 345 41.71 25.56 46.85
C LEU A 345 42.07 26.71 45.91
N ASP A 346 43.35 26.79 45.47
CA ASP A 346 43.80 27.82 44.53
C ASP A 346 43.47 27.48 43.08
N VAL A 347 42.99 26.25 42.82
CA VAL A 347 42.65 25.79 41.50
C VAL A 347 41.37 26.46 41.00
N ARG A 348 41.44 26.98 39.76
CA ARG A 348 40.31 27.54 39.04
C ARG A 348 40.15 26.78 37.73
N THR A 349 38.89 26.62 37.29
CA THR A 349 38.55 25.86 36.07
C THR A 349 38.98 26.59 34.80
N ASN A 350 38.96 27.92 34.79
CA ASN A 350 39.30 28.79 33.67
C ASN A 350 38.56 28.45 32.37
N ILE A 351 37.30 27.95 32.45
CA ILE A 351 36.47 27.67 31.32
C ILE A 351 35.60 28.91 31.03
N ARG A 352 35.81 29.50 29.82
CA ARG A 352 35.12 30.74 29.40
C ARG A 352 34.17 30.47 28.25
N THR A 353 33.28 29.46 28.37
CA THR A 353 32.20 29.24 27.45
C THR A 353 30.97 30.06 27.87
N GLN A 354 30.14 30.48 26.90
CA GLN A 354 28.91 31.26 27.20
C GLN A 354 27.66 30.37 27.39
N ASP A 355 27.88 29.08 27.60
CA ASP A 355 26.84 28.05 27.79
C ASP A 355 26.71 27.66 29.29
N GLU A 356 25.88 26.67 29.54
CA GLU A 356 25.62 26.12 30.88
C GLU A 356 26.91 25.57 31.51
N ILE A 357 27.88 25.12 30.71
CA ILE A 357 29.18 24.63 31.19
C ILE A 357 30.01 25.80 31.69
N GLY A 358 29.95 26.92 30.98
CA GLY A 358 30.62 28.16 31.45
C GLY A 358 30.00 28.68 32.73
N GLN A 359 28.68 28.69 32.84
CA GLN A 359 27.97 29.06 34.06
C GLN A 359 28.28 28.12 35.22
N LEU A 360 28.34 26.81 34.97
CA LEU A 360 28.73 25.81 35.96
C LEU A 360 30.17 26.02 36.40
N SER A 361 31.07 26.33 35.45
CA SER A 361 32.46 26.65 35.73
C SER A 361 32.60 27.87 36.63
N GLN A 362 31.86 28.94 36.33
CA GLN A 362 31.86 30.17 37.11
C GLN A 362 31.29 29.92 38.53
N SER A 363 30.18 29.18 38.62
CA SER A 363 29.60 28.80 39.91
C SER A 363 30.56 27.93 40.73
N PHE A 364 31.32 27.06 40.06
CA PHE A 364 32.32 26.21 40.69
C PHE A 364 33.51 27.00 41.20
N ASP A 365 34.02 27.96 40.39
CA ASP A 365 35.10 28.83 40.79
C ASP A 365 34.69 29.77 41.93
N GLN A 366 33.41 30.27 41.93
CA GLN A 366 32.82 31.02 43.03
C GLN A 366 32.69 30.17 44.32
N MET A 367 32.25 28.91 44.18
CA MET A 367 32.17 27.97 45.28
C MET A 367 33.57 27.73 45.89
N ALA A 368 34.60 27.55 45.07
CA ALA A 368 35.98 27.38 45.52
C ALA A 368 36.46 28.60 46.26
N GLU A 369 36.15 29.80 45.78
CA GLU A 369 36.46 31.07 46.44
C GLU A 369 35.73 31.20 47.76
N GLN A 370 34.43 30.88 47.82
CA GLN A 370 33.64 30.90 49.04
C GLN A 370 34.13 29.88 50.07
N ILE A 371 34.55 28.68 49.62
CA ILE A 371 35.15 27.68 50.53
C ILE A 371 36.48 28.22 51.09
N GLN A 372 37.33 28.81 50.22
CA GLN A 372 38.56 29.43 50.64
C GLN A 372 38.36 30.55 51.64
N ASP A 373 37.40 31.47 51.36
CA ASP A 373 36.98 32.54 52.22
C ASP A 373 36.35 32.01 53.53
N SER A 374 35.54 30.95 53.41
CA SER A 374 34.89 30.33 54.60
C SER A 374 35.91 29.65 55.48
N LEU A 375 36.91 28.98 54.91
CA LEU A 375 38.01 28.37 55.64
C LEU A 375 38.93 29.43 56.29
N LEU A 376 39.17 30.56 55.63
CA LEU A 376 39.84 31.71 56.22
C LEU A 376 38.99 32.27 57.38
N LYS A 377 37.69 32.44 57.17
CA LYS A 377 36.76 32.88 58.21
C LYS A 377 36.52 31.84 59.31
N ILE A 378 36.59 30.54 59.01
CA ILE A 378 36.55 29.46 59.98
C ILE A 378 37.83 29.47 60.80
N LYS A 379 38.98 29.65 60.20
CA LYS A 379 40.22 29.87 60.93
C LYS A 379 40.16 31.08 61.83
N GLU A 380 39.50 32.14 61.40
CA GLU A 380 39.25 33.33 62.24
C GLU A 380 38.10 33.13 63.25
N ARG A 381 37.17 32.15 63.00
CA ARG A 381 35.97 31.88 63.80
C ARG A 381 35.99 30.54 64.51
N GLU A 382 37.04 29.75 64.46
CA GLU A 382 37.15 28.52 65.28
C GLU A 382 36.94 28.81 66.78
N ASP A 383 37.11 30.07 67.20
CA ASP A 383 36.80 30.54 68.55
C ASP A 383 35.31 30.95 68.77
N VAL A 384 34.51 31.06 67.71
CA VAL A 384 33.15 31.65 67.81
C VAL A 384 31.99 30.69 67.46
N ILE A 385 32.19 29.64 66.68
CA ILE A 385 31.09 28.81 66.19
C ILE A 385 31.04 27.43 66.84
N LYS A 386 30.68 27.45 68.10
CA LYS A 386 30.13 26.27 68.79
C LYS A 386 28.63 26.32 68.93
N GLN A 387 27.96 27.23 68.28
CA GLN A 387 26.49 27.37 68.39
C GLN A 387 25.78 27.61 67.06
N GLN A 388 24.84 26.73 66.82
CA GLN A 388 23.60 26.77 66.01
C GLN A 388 23.56 25.97 64.70
N LYS A 389 22.71 24.93 64.85
CA LYS A 389 22.17 23.98 63.88
C LYS A 389 20.88 24.45 63.24
N ASP A 390 20.62 23.88 62.09
CA ASP A 390 19.34 23.54 61.43
C ASP A 390 18.55 24.61 60.67
N ILE A 391 18.32 24.34 59.37
CA ILE A 391 16.98 24.46 58.77
C ILE A 391 16.86 23.61 57.48
N LEU A 392 15.75 22.91 57.38
CA LEU A 392 15.30 21.94 56.39
C LEU A 392 14.62 22.57 55.15
N LEU A 393 14.79 21.91 54.00
CA LEU A 393 13.98 22.11 52.79
C LEU A 393 12.69 21.33 52.87
N GLN A 394 11.54 21.98 52.62
CA GLN A 394 10.25 21.35 52.47
C GLN A 394 9.82 21.32 51.00
N PHE A 395 9.55 20.10 50.48
CA PHE A 395 8.77 19.91 49.24
C PHE A 395 7.30 19.87 49.65
N SER A 396 6.45 20.75 49.08
CA SER A 396 5.01 20.69 49.27
C SER A 396 4.43 19.58 48.39
N GLN A 397 3.90 18.53 49.03
CA GLN A 397 3.10 17.49 48.39
C GLN A 397 1.62 17.89 48.51
N TYR A 398 1.10 18.61 47.51
CA TYR A 398 -0.35 18.75 47.38
C TYR A 398 -0.89 17.61 46.53
N SER A 399 -1.72 16.78 47.11
CA SER A 399 -2.57 15.80 46.45
C SER A 399 -4.00 16.19 46.75
N SER A 400 -4.78 16.52 45.73
CA SER A 400 -6.20 16.81 45.86
C SER A 400 -7.02 15.69 45.20
N ASN A 401 -8.24 15.51 45.70
CA ASN A 401 -9.15 14.51 45.15
C ASN A 401 -10.03 15.14 44.07
N TYR A 402 -9.85 14.73 42.85
CA TYR A 402 -10.63 15.24 41.72
C TYR A 402 -11.38 14.15 40.98
N CYS A 403 -12.48 14.51 40.33
CA CYS A 403 -13.02 13.71 39.24
C CYS A 403 -12.17 13.88 38.02
N VAL A 404 -11.59 12.78 37.57
CA VAL A 404 -10.82 12.67 36.36
C VAL A 404 -11.67 11.98 35.30
N CYS A 405 -11.67 12.51 34.10
CA CYS A 405 -12.45 12.01 32.99
C CYS A 405 -11.57 11.79 31.75
N PHE A 406 -11.92 10.78 30.97
CA PHE A 406 -11.43 10.54 29.61
C PHE A 406 -12.60 10.51 28.65
N VAL A 407 -12.46 11.15 27.51
CA VAL A 407 -13.32 10.92 26.36
C VAL A 407 -12.46 10.40 25.21
N ASP A 408 -12.87 9.30 24.61
CA ASP A 408 -12.09 8.52 23.64
C ASP A 408 -12.92 8.19 22.40
N ILE A 409 -12.36 8.38 21.21
CA ILE A 409 -13.04 8.13 19.94
C ILE A 409 -13.02 6.64 19.64
N VAL A 410 -14.20 6.04 19.47
CA VAL A 410 -14.31 4.60 19.20
C VAL A 410 -13.84 4.26 17.79
N GLY A 411 -12.78 3.46 17.70
CA GLY A 411 -12.26 2.97 16.43
C GLY A 411 -11.58 4.03 15.56
N SER A 412 -11.01 5.07 16.16
CA SER A 412 -10.32 6.17 15.50
C SER A 412 -9.29 5.72 14.47
N THR A 413 -8.46 4.76 14.80
CA THR A 413 -7.46 4.19 13.88
C THR A 413 -8.10 3.66 12.59
N ARG A 414 -9.25 2.98 12.71
CA ARG A 414 -10.00 2.48 11.55
C ARG A 414 -10.66 3.61 10.77
N LEU A 415 -11.15 4.64 11.45
CA LEU A 415 -11.79 5.78 10.81
C LEU A 415 -10.78 6.60 10.00
N THR A 416 -9.59 6.80 10.55
CA THR A 416 -8.55 7.63 9.94
C THR A 416 -7.68 6.89 8.92
N SER A 417 -7.65 5.56 8.94
CA SER A 417 -6.80 4.76 8.03
C SER A 417 -7.05 4.97 6.53
N LYS A 418 -8.20 5.56 6.18
CA LYS A 418 -8.58 5.85 4.79
C LYS A 418 -8.47 7.35 4.45
N LEU A 419 -8.07 8.17 5.40
CA LEU A 419 -7.95 9.61 5.25
C LEU A 419 -6.52 9.99 4.83
N SER A 420 -6.39 11.06 4.07
CA SER A 420 -5.09 11.70 3.86
C SER A 420 -4.60 12.37 5.16
N ASP A 421 -3.31 12.70 5.24
CA ASP A 421 -2.74 13.38 6.40
C ASP A 421 -3.44 14.71 6.71
N PHE A 422 -3.80 15.47 5.68
CA PHE A 422 -4.55 16.71 5.81
C PHE A 422 -5.96 16.47 6.37
N GLN A 423 -6.68 15.47 5.85
CA GLN A 423 -8.00 15.11 6.33
C GLN A 423 -7.95 14.56 7.76
N THR A 424 -6.94 13.79 8.10
CA THR A 424 -6.71 13.27 9.45
C THR A 424 -6.48 14.40 10.44
N THR A 425 -5.64 15.38 10.09
CA THR A 425 -5.41 16.56 10.93
C THR A 425 -6.69 17.36 11.12
N LYS A 426 -7.45 17.59 10.04
CA LYS A 426 -8.72 18.32 10.08
C LYS A 426 -9.77 17.58 10.92
N PHE A 427 -9.86 16.25 10.76
CA PHE A 427 -10.74 15.39 11.53
C PHE A 427 -10.50 15.52 13.04
N TYR A 428 -9.27 15.31 13.51
CA TYR A 428 -8.94 15.44 14.91
C TYR A 428 -9.12 16.88 15.42
N SER A 429 -8.79 17.87 14.63
CA SER A 429 -8.98 19.28 15.00
C SER A 429 -10.45 19.61 15.26
N ILE A 430 -11.35 19.18 14.36
CA ILE A 430 -12.80 19.40 14.54
C ILE A 430 -13.29 18.68 15.80
N VAL A 431 -12.96 17.40 15.95
CA VAL A 431 -13.49 16.59 17.04
C VAL A 431 -12.96 17.06 18.39
N LEU A 432 -11.63 17.14 18.54
CA LEU A 432 -11.02 17.45 19.84
C LEU A 432 -11.32 18.88 20.28
N ASN A 433 -11.33 19.86 19.35
CA ASN A 433 -11.67 21.23 19.71
C ASN A 433 -13.16 21.37 20.09
N SER A 434 -14.05 20.65 19.41
CA SER A 434 -15.47 20.67 19.76
C SER A 434 -15.72 20.08 21.14
N LEU A 435 -15.12 18.92 21.45
CA LEU A 435 -15.22 18.28 22.76
C LEU A 435 -14.60 19.17 23.85
N ALA A 436 -13.39 19.71 23.63
CA ALA A 436 -12.72 20.59 24.57
C ALA A 436 -13.55 21.85 24.87
N THR A 437 -14.22 22.41 23.85
CA THR A 437 -15.10 23.58 24.01
C THR A 437 -16.28 23.25 24.93
N VAL A 438 -16.95 22.12 24.72
CA VAL A 438 -18.08 21.72 25.57
C VAL A 438 -17.60 21.47 27.01
N ILE A 439 -16.48 20.82 27.20
CA ILE A 439 -15.90 20.52 28.52
C ILE A 439 -15.59 21.82 29.28
N THR A 440 -14.86 22.73 28.66
CA THR A 440 -14.40 23.98 29.29
C THR A 440 -15.56 24.93 29.60
N GLN A 441 -16.56 25.02 28.74
CA GLN A 441 -17.76 25.81 28.99
C GLN A 441 -18.62 25.31 30.14
N ASN A 442 -18.45 24.04 30.56
CA ASN A 442 -19.20 23.41 31.64
C ASN A 442 -18.31 23.06 32.85
N GLY A 443 -17.23 23.82 33.07
CA GLY A 443 -16.42 23.77 34.29
C GLY A 443 -15.36 22.67 34.34
N GLY A 444 -15.18 21.90 33.31
CA GLY A 444 -14.07 20.95 33.18
C GLY A 444 -12.79 21.64 32.70
N VAL A 445 -11.65 21.17 33.17
CA VAL A 445 -10.31 21.62 32.77
C VAL A 445 -9.68 20.55 31.89
N VAL A 446 -9.47 20.89 30.65
CA VAL A 446 -8.79 20.00 29.69
C VAL A 446 -7.28 20.07 29.97
N VAL A 447 -6.67 18.93 30.23
CA VAL A 447 -5.24 18.82 30.55
C VAL A 447 -4.44 18.65 29.27
N LYS A 448 -4.74 17.63 28.49
CA LYS A 448 -4.06 17.31 27.24
C LYS A 448 -4.86 16.31 26.39
N ASN A 449 -4.51 16.24 25.13
CA ASN A 449 -4.89 15.10 24.29
C ASN A 449 -3.87 13.97 24.40
N ILE A 450 -4.35 12.74 24.41
CA ILE A 450 -3.55 11.52 24.41
C ILE A 450 -3.97 10.73 23.18
N GLY A 451 -3.30 11.00 22.04
CA GLY A 451 -3.73 10.47 20.76
C GLY A 451 -5.10 11.03 20.34
N ASP A 452 -6.09 10.16 20.32
CA ASP A 452 -7.49 10.42 19.95
C ASP A 452 -8.41 10.68 21.15
N SER A 453 -7.84 10.70 22.37
CA SER A 453 -8.56 10.90 23.62
C SER A 453 -8.26 12.25 24.24
N LEU A 454 -9.21 12.83 24.95
CA LEU A 454 -8.97 14.00 25.82
C LEU A 454 -9.00 13.58 27.29
N LEU A 455 -7.97 13.99 28.01
CA LEU A 455 -7.89 13.94 29.45
C LEU A 455 -8.35 15.29 30.04
N TYR A 456 -9.30 15.25 30.94
CA TYR A 456 -9.80 16.42 31.64
C TYR A 456 -10.22 16.09 33.07
N TYR A 457 -10.34 17.09 33.89
CA TYR A 457 -10.75 16.91 35.30
C TYR A 457 -11.64 18.06 35.76
N PHE A 458 -12.28 17.89 36.90
CA PHE A 458 -13.15 18.89 37.52
C PHE A 458 -12.57 19.36 38.86
N PRO A 459 -11.94 20.56 38.88
CA PRO A 459 -11.29 21.05 40.11
C PRO A 459 -12.25 21.29 41.29
N LYS A 460 -13.52 21.62 41.02
CA LYS A 460 -14.51 21.84 42.05
C LYS A 460 -14.94 20.57 42.81
N THR A 461 -14.62 19.38 42.28
CA THR A 461 -14.96 18.10 42.93
C THR A 461 -14.03 17.76 44.11
N ASP A 462 -13.06 18.61 44.45
CA ASP A 462 -12.29 18.53 45.69
C ASP A 462 -13.11 19.12 46.86
N SER A 463 -14.35 18.68 46.96
CA SER A 463 -15.27 19.08 48.02
C SER A 463 -16.14 17.89 48.45
N GLU A 464 -16.75 17.98 49.62
CA GLU A 464 -17.72 16.96 50.10
C GLU A 464 -19.15 17.24 49.59
N GLU A 465 -19.36 18.34 48.88
CA GLU A 465 -20.68 18.72 48.35
C GLU A 465 -21.02 17.92 47.10
N ILE A 466 -22.29 17.56 46.90
CA ILE A 466 -22.77 16.77 45.77
C ILE A 466 -22.89 17.63 44.50
N GLY A 467 -23.18 18.92 44.61
CA GLY A 467 -23.40 19.81 43.46
C GLY A 467 -22.31 19.80 42.40
N PRO A 468 -21.01 19.91 42.76
CA PRO A 468 -19.92 19.82 41.78
C PRO A 468 -19.87 18.49 41.02
N PHE A 469 -20.28 17.39 41.61
CA PHE A 469 -20.37 16.09 40.97
C PHE A 469 -21.58 16.00 40.03
N GLU A 470 -22.69 16.65 40.35
CA GLU A 470 -23.82 16.78 39.43
C GLU A 470 -23.45 17.64 38.22
N GLU A 471 -22.77 18.78 38.41
CA GLU A 471 -22.24 19.61 37.34
C GLU A 471 -21.31 18.81 36.43
N MET A 472 -20.46 17.94 36.96
CA MET A 472 -19.57 17.06 36.22
C MET A 472 -20.36 16.03 35.39
N LEU A 473 -21.37 15.37 35.96
CA LEU A 473 -22.23 14.43 35.25
C LEU A 473 -22.98 15.12 34.13
N ASP A 474 -23.57 16.28 34.39
CA ASP A 474 -24.27 17.09 33.38
C ASP A 474 -23.34 17.51 32.23
N CYS A 475 -22.11 17.88 32.55
CA CYS A 475 -21.09 18.16 31.54
C CYS A 475 -20.83 16.93 30.69
N CYS A 476 -20.61 15.77 31.27
CA CYS A 476 -20.35 14.53 30.55
C CYS A 476 -21.54 14.13 29.63
N MET A 477 -22.77 14.34 30.10
CA MET A 477 -23.96 14.11 29.25
C MET A 477 -24.03 15.08 28.09
N LYS A 478 -23.77 16.39 28.31
CA LYS A 478 -23.68 17.37 27.24
C LYS A 478 -22.57 17.04 26.24
N VAL A 479 -21.47 16.47 26.72
CA VAL A 479 -20.42 15.96 25.84
C VAL A 479 -20.97 14.82 24.98
N LEU A 480 -21.74 13.87 25.54
CA LEU A 480 -22.35 12.78 24.74
C LEU A 480 -23.40 13.32 23.75
N ASP A 481 -24.20 14.32 24.13
CA ASP A 481 -25.21 14.95 23.30
C ASP A 481 -24.59 15.76 22.14
N ALA A 482 -23.38 16.30 22.34
CA ALA A 482 -22.67 17.05 21.30
C ALA A 482 -22.32 16.21 20.06
N LYS A 483 -22.42 14.88 20.15
CA LYS A 483 -22.10 13.94 19.06
C LYS A 483 -22.79 14.31 17.75
N GLU A 484 -24.09 14.60 17.80
CA GLU A 484 -24.85 14.84 16.56
C GLU A 484 -24.37 16.10 15.84
N LYS A 485 -24.08 17.15 16.61
CA LYS A 485 -23.55 18.41 16.07
C LYS A 485 -22.14 18.22 15.51
N ILE A 486 -21.30 17.43 16.19
CA ILE A 486 -19.94 17.11 15.71
C ILE A 486 -20.03 16.30 14.42
N ASN A 487 -20.87 15.28 14.37
CA ASN A 487 -21.07 14.44 13.18
C ASN A 487 -21.65 15.25 12.01
N GLN A 488 -22.54 16.22 12.28
CA GLN A 488 -22.99 17.13 11.23
C GLN A 488 -21.83 17.93 10.65
N THR A 489 -20.97 18.50 11.47
CA THR A 489 -19.77 19.22 11.00
C THR A 489 -18.82 18.31 10.22
N LEU A 490 -18.67 17.08 10.65
CA LEU A 490 -17.84 16.09 9.94
C LEU A 490 -18.44 15.72 8.58
N ARG A 491 -19.76 15.54 8.50
CA ARG A 491 -20.46 15.31 7.21
C ARG A 491 -20.28 16.48 6.24
N ASP A 492 -20.42 17.71 6.73
CA ASP A 492 -20.26 18.92 5.91
C ASP A 492 -18.86 19.05 5.31
N GLU A 493 -17.87 18.43 5.99
CA GLU A 493 -16.47 18.39 5.57
C GLU A 493 -16.06 17.09 4.86
N ASN A 494 -17.02 16.21 4.54
CA ASN A 494 -16.80 14.88 3.95
C ASN A 494 -15.84 14.01 4.76
N LEU A 495 -15.94 14.09 6.08
CA LEU A 495 -15.15 13.28 7.02
C LEU A 495 -16.04 12.20 7.67
N PRO A 496 -15.45 11.09 8.14
CA PRO A 496 -16.22 10.01 8.75
C PRO A 496 -16.87 10.46 10.05
N GLU A 497 -18.09 9.95 10.30
CA GLU A 497 -18.79 10.15 11.55
C GLU A 497 -18.11 9.39 12.70
N ILE A 498 -18.27 9.93 13.90
CA ILE A 498 -17.68 9.37 15.10
C ILE A 498 -18.71 8.87 16.09
N SER A 499 -18.27 7.95 16.90
CA SER A 499 -18.81 7.64 18.23
C SER A 499 -17.66 7.74 19.21
N TYR A 500 -17.95 8.13 20.40
CA TYR A 500 -16.96 8.19 21.47
C TYR A 500 -17.56 7.69 22.78
N ARG A 501 -16.73 7.49 23.74
CA ARG A 501 -17.11 6.96 25.06
C ARG A 501 -16.43 7.77 26.15
N ILE A 502 -17.08 7.84 27.30
CA ILE A 502 -16.56 8.60 28.44
C ILE A 502 -16.33 7.65 29.61
N SER A 503 -15.25 7.86 30.31
CA SER A 503 -15.02 7.27 31.63
C SER A 503 -14.74 8.36 32.66
N ALA A 504 -15.12 8.12 33.89
CA ALA A 504 -14.79 9.01 35.02
C ALA A 504 -14.48 8.21 36.29
N THR A 505 -13.52 8.72 37.06
CA THR A 505 -13.15 8.18 38.37
C THR A 505 -12.87 9.32 39.31
N PHE A 506 -13.00 9.07 40.61
CA PHE A 506 -12.70 10.04 41.67
C PHE A 506 -11.59 9.51 42.57
N GLY A 507 -10.68 10.38 42.96
CA GLY A 507 -9.62 10.02 43.87
C GLY A 507 -8.41 10.96 43.83
N PRO A 508 -7.32 10.59 44.51
CA PRO A 508 -6.14 11.45 44.64
C PRO A 508 -5.43 11.63 43.29
N VAL A 509 -5.17 12.90 42.98
CA VAL A 509 -4.47 13.34 41.78
C VAL A 509 -3.38 14.32 42.20
N ARG A 510 -2.21 14.20 41.63
CA ARG A 510 -1.13 15.17 41.77
C ARG A 510 -1.11 16.09 40.59
N VAL A 511 -1.08 17.37 40.83
CA VAL A 511 -0.93 18.40 39.80
C VAL A 511 0.54 18.82 39.73
N ALA A 512 1.16 18.67 38.61
CA ALA A 512 2.54 19.13 38.35
C ALA A 512 2.46 20.52 37.75
N ILE A 513 2.87 21.53 38.51
CA ILE A 513 3.01 22.89 38.00
C ILE A 513 4.38 22.97 37.26
N ILE A 514 4.33 23.06 35.97
CA ILE A 514 5.54 23.26 35.15
C ILE A 514 5.74 24.78 35.04
N ALA A 515 6.77 25.29 35.69
CA ALA A 515 7.07 26.73 35.78
C ALA A 515 7.23 27.45 34.41
N THR A 516 7.26 26.72 33.32
CA THR A 516 7.45 27.23 31.94
C THR A 516 6.28 27.01 31.00
N SER A 517 5.23 26.32 31.43
CA SER A 517 4.03 26.09 30.61
C SER A 517 2.76 26.56 31.32
N ALA A 518 1.81 27.11 30.55
CA ALA A 518 0.50 27.56 31.04
C ALA A 518 -0.45 26.38 31.33
N ILE A 519 0.03 25.13 31.25
CA ILE A 519 -0.81 23.93 31.39
C ILE A 519 -0.21 23.04 32.47
N ASP A 520 -0.97 22.82 33.54
CA ASP A 520 -0.64 21.85 34.58
C ASP A 520 -0.89 20.43 34.06
N ASP A 521 0.05 19.52 34.24
CA ASP A 521 -0.18 18.10 33.97
C ASP A 521 -0.70 17.40 35.23
N ILE A 522 -1.56 16.39 35.05
CA ILE A 522 -2.07 15.59 36.15
C ILE A 522 -1.64 14.13 36.06
N PHE A 523 -1.32 13.54 37.19
CA PHE A 523 -0.90 12.14 37.24
C PHE A 523 -1.33 11.48 38.56
N GLY A 524 -1.45 10.16 38.56
CA GLY A 524 -1.83 9.38 39.73
C GLY A 524 -2.57 8.10 39.37
N SER A 525 -2.83 7.26 40.38
CA SER A 525 -3.58 6.02 40.22
C SER A 525 -4.99 6.25 39.67
N THR A 526 -5.61 7.38 40.06
CA THR A 526 -6.95 7.80 39.59
C THR A 526 -6.97 8.03 38.09
N VAL A 527 -5.95 8.71 37.52
CA VAL A 527 -5.83 8.95 36.09
C VAL A 527 -5.70 7.63 35.33
N ASN A 528 -4.83 6.73 35.85
CA ASN A 528 -4.62 5.41 35.27
C ASN A 528 -5.87 4.54 35.30
N ALA A 529 -6.60 4.54 36.41
CA ALA A 529 -7.85 3.82 36.56
C ALA A 529 -8.90 4.32 35.56
N CYS A 530 -9.04 5.65 35.43
CA CYS A 530 -9.97 6.28 34.53
C CYS A 530 -9.71 5.87 33.07
N SER A 531 -8.48 5.92 32.63
CA SER A 531 -8.07 5.49 31.28
C SER A 531 -8.38 4.01 31.02
N LYS A 532 -8.12 3.14 32.00
CA LYS A 532 -8.33 1.70 31.87
C LYS A 532 -9.81 1.32 31.75
N ILE A 533 -10.69 1.91 32.54
CA ILE A 533 -12.13 1.61 32.47
C ILE A 533 -12.81 2.21 31.23
N ASN A 534 -12.18 3.15 30.55
CA ASN A 534 -12.73 3.74 29.34
C ASN A 534 -13.06 2.68 28.28
N SER A 535 -12.21 1.67 28.14
CA SER A 535 -12.43 0.57 27.18
C SER A 535 -13.67 -0.28 27.45
N LEU A 536 -14.21 -0.23 28.67
CA LEU A 536 -15.41 -0.96 29.10
C LEU A 536 -16.71 -0.23 28.71
N ALA A 537 -16.62 1.06 28.40
CA ALA A 537 -17.77 1.83 27.96
C ALA A 537 -18.18 1.44 26.53
N LYS A 538 -19.48 1.25 26.33
CA LYS A 538 -20.07 1.10 24.99
C LYS A 538 -19.97 2.44 24.23
N PRO A 539 -20.01 2.42 22.90
CA PRO A 539 -20.08 3.65 22.13
C PRO A 539 -21.24 4.54 22.59
N ASN A 540 -20.97 5.84 22.75
CA ASN A 540 -21.91 6.87 23.19
C ASN A 540 -22.51 6.61 24.60
N THR A 541 -21.72 6.04 25.48
CA THR A 541 -22.08 5.86 26.89
C THR A 541 -20.97 6.37 27.82
N MET A 542 -21.31 6.56 29.05
CA MET A 542 -20.40 6.91 30.13
C MET A 542 -20.32 5.79 31.16
N VAL A 543 -19.11 5.47 31.58
CA VAL A 543 -18.85 4.56 32.71
C VAL A 543 -18.10 5.26 33.82
N ILE A 544 -18.35 4.82 35.05
CA ILE A 544 -17.68 5.37 36.22
C ILE A 544 -17.08 4.25 37.06
N GLY A 545 -15.99 4.59 37.74
CA GLY A 545 -15.39 3.69 38.73
C GLY A 545 -16.12 3.75 40.07
N GLU A 546 -15.95 2.70 40.88
CA GLU A 546 -16.57 2.51 42.17
C GLU A 546 -16.37 3.71 43.11
N SER A 547 -15.18 4.30 43.17
CA SER A 547 -14.87 5.45 44.01
C SER A 547 -15.74 6.68 43.70
N LEU A 548 -16.05 6.88 42.44
CA LEU A 548 -16.96 7.94 42.01
C LEU A 548 -18.40 7.55 42.29
N TYR A 549 -18.79 6.30 42.00
CA TYR A 549 -20.13 5.78 42.28
C TYR A 549 -20.52 5.98 43.72
N GLU A 550 -19.64 5.68 44.68
CA GLU A 550 -19.90 5.87 46.11
C GLU A 550 -20.20 7.33 46.50
N LYS A 551 -19.63 8.31 45.79
CA LYS A 551 -19.90 9.74 45.99
C LYS A 551 -21.24 10.18 45.40
N ILE A 552 -21.66 9.58 44.26
CA ILE A 552 -22.81 10.09 43.50
C ILE A 552 -24.05 9.17 43.49
N LYS A 553 -24.01 8.03 44.16
CA LYS A 553 -25.13 7.06 44.18
C LYS A 553 -26.46 7.62 44.66
N MET A 554 -26.45 8.75 45.37
CA MET A 554 -27.65 9.43 45.86
C MET A 554 -28.18 10.51 44.89
N VAL A 555 -27.52 10.77 43.78
CA VAL A 555 -27.96 11.74 42.80
C VAL A 555 -29.21 11.21 42.09
N LYS A 556 -30.31 11.94 42.19
CA LYS A 556 -31.63 11.46 41.69
C LYS A 556 -31.80 11.53 40.18
N ASN A 557 -31.03 12.37 39.51
CA ASN A 557 -31.15 12.59 38.08
C ASN A 557 -30.52 11.48 37.24
N TYR A 558 -29.80 10.56 37.88
CA TYR A 558 -29.07 9.49 37.22
C TYR A 558 -29.30 8.14 37.89
N SER A 559 -29.28 7.08 37.11
CA SER A 559 -29.22 5.70 37.59
C SER A 559 -27.90 5.07 37.19
N PHE A 560 -27.47 4.10 37.95
CA PHE A 560 -26.17 3.47 37.81
C PHE A 560 -26.33 1.96 37.69
N GLU A 561 -25.93 1.41 36.55
CA GLU A 561 -26.01 -0.02 36.31
C GLU A 561 -24.61 -0.64 36.41
N LEU A 562 -24.43 -1.65 37.22
CA LEU A 562 -23.18 -2.38 37.35
C LEU A 562 -22.89 -3.14 36.03
N ILE A 563 -21.78 -2.81 35.40
CA ILE A 563 -21.36 -3.51 34.15
C ILE A 563 -20.47 -4.70 34.47
N THR A 564 -19.43 -4.48 35.29
CA THR A 564 -18.42 -5.48 35.58
C THR A 564 -17.55 -5.07 36.76
N HIS A 565 -16.69 -6.01 37.18
CA HIS A 565 -15.61 -5.71 38.10
C HIS A 565 -14.29 -5.71 37.34
N TYR A 566 -13.52 -4.65 37.48
CA TYR A 566 -12.21 -4.51 36.85
C TYR A 566 -11.10 -4.84 37.87
N ASN A 567 -10.12 -5.64 37.45
CA ASN A 567 -8.96 -5.98 38.29
C ASN A 567 -7.85 -4.97 38.07
N ILE A 568 -7.42 -4.23 39.08
CA ILE A 568 -6.22 -3.38 39.00
C ILE A 568 -4.97 -4.25 39.12
N ASP A 569 -4.99 -5.22 40.04
CA ASP A 569 -3.97 -6.23 40.30
C ASP A 569 -4.63 -7.54 40.77
N ALA A 570 -3.83 -8.51 41.20
CA ALA A 570 -4.34 -9.83 41.59
C ALA A 570 -5.30 -9.81 42.81
N GLU A 571 -5.27 -8.77 43.65
CA GLU A 571 -6.01 -8.71 44.91
C GLU A 571 -7.12 -7.65 44.92
N ASN A 572 -7.04 -6.61 44.07
CA ASN A 572 -7.93 -5.48 44.10
C ASN A 572 -8.89 -5.46 42.90
N LYS A 573 -10.17 -5.69 43.18
CA LYS A 573 -11.28 -5.56 42.23
C LYS A 573 -12.11 -4.34 42.63
N PHE A 574 -12.48 -3.53 41.64
CA PHE A 574 -13.44 -2.47 41.84
C PHE A 574 -14.55 -2.51 40.79
N ALA A 575 -15.72 -2.10 41.17
CA ALA A 575 -16.91 -2.13 40.35
C ALA A 575 -16.91 -0.97 39.35
N VAL A 576 -17.41 -1.24 38.14
CA VAL A 576 -17.58 -0.25 37.06
C VAL A 576 -19.06 -0.18 36.73
N TYR A 577 -19.60 1.04 36.76
CA TYR A 577 -21.01 1.30 36.53
C TYR A 577 -21.22 2.13 35.26
N GLN A 578 -22.26 1.85 34.51
CA GLN A 578 -22.76 2.71 33.48
C GLN A 578 -23.67 3.78 34.07
N VAL A 579 -23.50 5.01 33.63
CA VAL A 579 -24.36 6.14 33.99
C VAL A 579 -25.50 6.22 32.97
N ILE A 580 -26.73 6.29 33.49
CA ILE A 580 -27.95 6.39 32.68
C ILE A 580 -28.77 7.58 33.22
N PRO A 581 -29.04 8.59 32.40
CA PRO A 581 -29.89 9.71 32.81
C PRO A 581 -31.31 9.22 33.04
N ASN A 582 -31.92 9.58 34.18
CA ASN A 582 -33.32 9.34 34.45
C ASN A 582 -34.16 10.30 33.58
N LYS A 583 -35.07 9.76 32.80
CA LYS A 583 -36.00 10.55 31.95
C LYS A 583 -36.99 11.33 32.77
#